data_e8ab40623a0694c53b769ea743aeeaf7
#
_entry.id   e8ab40623a0694c53b769ea743aeeaf7
#
_cell.length_a   1.000
_cell.length_b   1.000
_cell.length_c   1.000
_cell.angle_alpha   90.00
_cell.angle_beta   90.00
_cell.angle_gamma   90.00
#
_symmetry.space_group_name_H-M   'P 1'
#
loop_
_entity.id
_entity.type
_entity.pdbx_description
1 polymer ?
#
loop_
_entity_poly.entity_id
_entity_poly.type
_entity_poly.pdbx_seq_one_letter_code
_entity_poly.pdbx_strand_id
1 'polypeptide(L)'
;MIEVQLFTQSHEKTILTFDNNVLEYFYGNLNGETKRYHVGQIKTIELATDKNGKHTLVTAAKFHTRKEEVADKALGKTKELVAEVQRAIQSTPFVLDHIP
;
A
#
# COMPACT_ATOMS: atom_id res chain seq x y z
N MET A 1 -11.77 -8.23 3.46
CA MET A 1 -10.45 -7.68 3.83
C MET A 1 -9.34 -8.44 3.11
N ILE A 2 -8.34 -7.70 2.63
CA ILE A 2 -7.14 -8.30 2.03
C ILE A 2 -5.98 -8.00 2.94
N GLU A 3 -5.20 -9.02 3.26
CA GLU A 3 -4.02 -8.88 4.10
C GLU A 3 -2.83 -9.46 3.35
N VAL A 4 -1.73 -8.71 3.30
CA VAL A 4 -0.52 -9.12 2.59
C VAL A 4 0.69 -8.91 3.48
N GLN A 5 1.51 -9.95 3.64
CA GLN A 5 2.81 -9.82 4.26
C GLN A 5 3.85 -9.66 3.14
N LEU A 6 4.62 -8.58 3.17
CA LEU A 6 5.48 -8.24 2.05
C LEU A 6 6.79 -9.03 1.98
N PHE A 7 7.24 -9.61 3.09
CA PHE A 7 8.46 -10.43 3.15
C PHE A 7 9.69 -9.67 2.60
N THR A 8 9.90 -8.46 3.07
CA THR A 8 11.07 -7.69 2.61
C THR A 8 12.36 -8.29 3.16
N GLN A 9 13.48 -7.95 2.53
CA GLN A 9 14.80 -8.40 3.01
C GLN A 9 15.24 -7.68 4.28
N SER A 10 14.64 -6.55 4.58
CA SER A 10 14.86 -5.91 5.87
C SER A 10 14.30 -6.82 6.96
N HIS A 11 14.82 -6.69 8.15
CA HIS A 11 14.41 -7.54 9.27
C HIS A 11 12.99 -7.23 9.76
N GLU A 12 12.33 -6.31 9.11
CA GLU A 12 11.00 -5.87 9.49
C GLU A 12 9.96 -6.56 8.65
N LYS A 13 8.98 -7.13 9.32
CA LYS A 13 7.82 -7.69 8.65
C LYS A 13 6.84 -6.56 8.44
N THR A 14 6.57 -6.26 7.19
CA THR A 14 5.56 -5.26 6.86
C THR A 14 4.31 -5.98 6.39
N ILE A 15 3.20 -5.70 7.05
CA ILE A 15 1.91 -6.28 6.70
C ILE A 15 1.01 -5.14 6.23
N LEU A 16 0.38 -5.33 5.07
CA LEU A 16 -0.62 -4.40 4.57
C LEU A 16 -1.99 -5.02 4.69
N THR A 17 -2.96 -4.23 5.11
CA THR A 17 -4.36 -4.64 5.06
C THR A 17 -5.16 -3.59 4.32
N PHE A 18 -6.19 -4.04 3.61
CA PHE A 18 -7.14 -3.14 2.99
C PHE A 18 -8.55 -3.61 3.34
N ASP A 19 -9.30 -2.75 4.03
CA ASP A 19 -10.63 -3.06 4.50
C ASP A 19 -11.40 -1.76 4.70
N ASN A 20 -12.67 -1.74 4.31
CA ASN A 20 -13.55 -0.58 4.50
C ASN A 20 -12.93 0.72 3.98
N ASN A 21 -12.30 0.66 2.81
CA ASN A 21 -11.66 1.82 2.18
C ASN A 21 -10.48 2.40 2.95
N VAL A 22 -9.87 1.60 3.84
CA VAL A 22 -8.68 2.00 4.60
C VAL A 22 -7.55 1.06 4.27
N LEU A 23 -6.44 1.63 3.80
CA LEU A 23 -5.18 0.92 3.60
C LEU A 23 -4.30 1.16 4.81
N GLU A 24 -3.83 0.09 5.43
CA GLU A 24 -3.08 0.18 6.66
C GLU A 24 -1.77 -0.58 6.53
N TYR A 25 -0.66 0.06 6.95
CA TYR A 25 0.66 -0.52 6.98
C TYR A 25 1.03 -0.80 8.43
N PHE A 26 1.35 -2.05 8.73
CA PHE A 26 1.84 -2.45 10.04
C PHE A 26 3.31 -2.81 9.90
N TYR A 27 4.18 -2.05 10.55
CA TYR A 27 5.61 -2.30 10.51
C TYR A 27 6.00 -3.15 11.71
N GLY A 28 6.61 -4.30 11.46
CA GLY A 28 7.00 -5.22 12.51
C GLY A 28 8.31 -4.85 13.21
N ASN A 29 8.53 -3.55 13.42
CA ASN A 29 9.69 -3.10 14.16
C ASN A 29 9.37 -3.02 15.64
N LEU A 30 10.39 -2.69 16.45
CA LEU A 30 10.24 -2.66 17.90
C LEU A 30 9.22 -1.63 18.38
N ASN A 31 8.92 -0.63 17.58
CA ASN A 31 8.00 0.43 17.96
C ASN A 31 6.55 0.14 17.58
N GLY A 32 6.30 -0.92 16.82
CA GLY A 32 4.95 -1.27 16.39
C GLY A 32 4.27 -0.17 15.61
N GLU A 33 5.02 0.54 14.79
CA GLU A 33 4.50 1.68 14.03
C GLU A 33 3.45 1.24 13.03
N THR A 34 2.39 2.06 12.87
CA THR A 34 1.39 1.85 11.83
C THR A 34 1.15 3.12 11.06
N LYS A 35 0.74 2.97 9.79
CA LYS A 35 0.32 4.09 8.95
C LYS A 35 -1.01 3.74 8.31
N ARG A 36 -1.95 4.65 8.33
CA ARG A 36 -3.30 4.44 7.81
C ARG A 36 -3.65 5.50 6.78
N TYR A 37 -4.28 5.05 5.69
CA TYR A 37 -4.74 5.94 4.64
C TYR A 37 -6.16 5.55 4.23
N HIS A 38 -7.10 6.46 4.36
CA HIS A 38 -8.38 6.31 3.69
C HIS A 38 -8.15 6.48 2.19
N VAL A 39 -8.91 5.76 1.34
CA VAL A 39 -8.70 5.82 -0.11
C VAL A 39 -8.84 7.24 -0.65
N GLY A 40 -9.63 8.11 0.00
CA GLY A 40 -9.74 9.51 -0.40
C GLY A 40 -8.43 10.30 -0.22
N GLN A 41 -7.47 9.74 0.50
CA GLN A 41 -6.16 10.36 0.72
C GLN A 41 -5.07 9.78 -0.18
N ILE A 42 -5.39 8.77 -0.96
CA ILE A 42 -4.45 8.10 -1.86
C ILE A 42 -4.67 8.60 -3.27
N LYS A 43 -3.63 9.16 -3.88
CA LYS A 43 -3.69 9.57 -5.28
C LYS A 43 -3.56 8.38 -6.20
N THR A 44 -2.51 7.60 -6.00
CA THR A 44 -2.24 6.41 -6.81
C THR A 44 -1.61 5.33 -5.96
N ILE A 45 -1.80 4.10 -6.39
CA ILE A 45 -1.08 2.95 -5.84
C ILE A 45 -0.72 2.05 -7.02
N GLU A 46 0.53 1.63 -7.08
CA GLU A 46 0.98 0.78 -8.18
C GLU A 46 2.12 -0.12 -7.74
N LEU A 47 2.26 -1.20 -8.48
CA LEU A 47 3.32 -2.17 -8.26
C LEU A 47 4.27 -2.07 -9.44
N ALA A 48 5.51 -1.66 -9.18
CA ALA A 48 6.52 -1.51 -10.20
C ALA A 48 7.53 -2.64 -10.10
N THR A 49 8.01 -3.10 -11.27
CA THR A 49 9.04 -4.12 -11.32
C THR A 49 10.18 -3.57 -12.17
N ASP A 50 11.39 -3.55 -11.62
CA ASP A 50 12.54 -3.05 -12.36
C ASP A 50 13.13 -4.13 -13.26
N LYS A 51 14.16 -3.77 -14.00
CA LYS A 51 14.81 -4.70 -14.95
C LYS A 51 15.51 -5.86 -14.26
N ASN A 52 15.76 -5.76 -12.98
CA ASN A 52 16.40 -6.82 -12.20
C ASN A 52 15.38 -7.74 -11.52
N GLY A 53 14.09 -7.49 -11.76
CA GLY A 53 13.03 -8.29 -11.16
C GLY A 53 12.65 -7.87 -9.75
N LYS A 54 13.14 -6.73 -9.28
CA LYS A 54 12.77 -6.23 -7.96
C LYS A 54 11.40 -5.54 -8.04
N HIS A 55 10.51 -5.95 -7.14
CA HIS A 55 9.16 -5.42 -7.09
C HIS A 55 9.06 -4.37 -5.99
N THR A 56 8.42 -3.25 -6.29
CA THR A 56 8.24 -2.15 -5.34
C THR A 56 6.79 -1.70 -5.38
N LEU A 57 6.15 -1.67 -4.22
CA LEU A 57 4.82 -1.11 -4.07
C LEU A 57 4.96 0.38 -3.81
N VAL A 58 4.37 1.20 -4.66
CA VAL A 58 4.44 2.66 -4.57
C VAL A 58 3.05 3.19 -4.25
N THR A 59 2.91 3.82 -3.10
CA THR A 59 1.66 4.43 -2.66
C THR A 59 1.86 5.93 -2.56
N ALA A 60 1.24 6.68 -3.46
CA ALA A 60 1.34 8.13 -3.47
C ALA A 60 0.13 8.71 -2.74
N ALA A 61 0.36 9.31 -1.60
CA ALA A 61 -0.65 9.97 -0.81
C ALA A 61 -0.56 11.49 -1.01
N LYS A 62 -1.37 12.23 -0.27
CA LYS A 62 -1.51 13.68 -0.45
C LYS A 62 -0.19 14.44 -0.32
N PHE A 63 0.62 14.11 0.68
CA PHE A 63 1.82 14.87 0.98
C PHE A 63 3.11 14.06 0.89
N HIS A 64 3.01 12.76 0.65
CA HIS A 64 4.21 11.92 0.60
C HIS A 64 3.94 10.66 -0.19
N THR A 65 5.03 10.00 -0.55
CA THR A 65 4.99 8.73 -1.28
C THR A 65 5.70 7.68 -0.46
N ARG A 66 5.06 6.52 -0.29
CA ARG A 66 5.67 5.37 0.37
C ARG A 66 6.09 4.35 -0.66
N LYS A 67 7.27 3.79 -0.46
CA LYS A 67 7.79 2.72 -1.31
C LYS A 67 8.16 1.54 -0.42
N GLU A 68 7.61 0.38 -0.73
CA GLU A 68 7.88 -0.84 0.01
C GLU A 68 8.30 -1.94 -0.94
N GLU A 69 9.37 -2.63 -0.61
CA GLU A 69 9.83 -3.76 -1.40
C GLU A 69 8.87 -4.94 -1.21
N VAL A 70 8.59 -5.65 -2.30
CA VAL A 70 7.67 -6.79 -2.28
C VAL A 70 8.44 -8.03 -2.77
N ALA A 71 8.51 -9.05 -1.93
CA ALA A 71 9.16 -10.30 -2.32
C ALA A 71 8.31 -11.06 -3.34
N ASP A 72 8.96 -11.90 -4.14
CA ASP A 72 8.27 -12.66 -5.19
C ASP A 72 7.09 -13.46 -4.65
N LYS A 73 7.24 -14.06 -3.48
CA LYS A 73 6.17 -14.88 -2.90
C LYS A 73 4.96 -14.07 -2.44
N ALA A 74 5.10 -12.77 -2.29
CA ALA A 74 4.00 -11.89 -1.93
C ALA A 74 3.38 -11.21 -3.14
N LEU A 75 3.94 -11.41 -4.33
CA LEU A 75 3.55 -10.65 -5.52
C LEU A 75 2.08 -10.84 -5.89
N GLY A 76 1.59 -12.07 -5.88
CA GLY A 76 0.21 -12.35 -6.27
C GLY A 76 -0.80 -11.66 -5.36
N LYS A 77 -0.60 -11.76 -4.05
CA LYS A 77 -1.48 -11.11 -3.07
C LYS A 77 -1.37 -9.59 -3.16
N THR A 78 -0.17 -9.08 -3.39
CA THR A 78 0.02 -7.63 -3.53
C THR A 78 -0.71 -7.10 -4.76
N LYS A 79 -0.68 -7.85 -5.87
CA LYS A 79 -1.44 -7.47 -7.07
C LYS A 79 -2.94 -7.41 -6.78
N GLU A 80 -3.48 -8.37 -6.02
CA GLU A 80 -4.88 -8.35 -5.61
C GLU A 80 -5.20 -7.10 -4.80
N LEU A 81 -4.37 -6.80 -3.82
CA LEU A 81 -4.56 -5.64 -2.96
C LEU A 81 -4.53 -4.35 -3.78
N VAL A 82 -3.54 -4.21 -4.67
CA VAL A 82 -3.42 -3.04 -5.52
C VAL A 82 -4.67 -2.86 -6.38
N ALA A 83 -5.17 -3.94 -6.99
CA ALA A 83 -6.37 -3.88 -7.82
C ALA A 83 -7.58 -3.42 -7.01
N GLU A 84 -7.74 -3.92 -5.79
CA GLU A 84 -8.86 -3.53 -4.94
C GLU A 84 -8.76 -2.07 -4.51
N VAL A 85 -7.57 -1.62 -4.15
CA VAL A 85 -7.37 -0.22 -3.76
C VAL A 85 -7.61 0.70 -4.95
N GLN A 86 -7.10 0.35 -6.13
CA GLN A 86 -7.32 1.15 -7.33
C GLN A 86 -8.80 1.26 -7.66
N ARG A 87 -9.54 0.17 -7.52
CA ARG A 87 -10.99 0.17 -7.75
C ARG A 87 -11.68 1.09 -6.76
N ALA A 88 -11.28 1.05 -5.50
CA ALA A 88 -11.86 1.90 -4.47
C ALA A 88 -11.53 3.38 -4.71
N ILE A 89 -10.32 3.67 -5.17
CA ILE A 89 -9.94 5.05 -5.51
C ILE A 89 -10.82 5.59 -6.64
N GLN A 90 -11.11 4.79 -7.65
CA GLN A 90 -11.97 5.20 -8.76
C GLN A 90 -13.39 5.48 -8.31
N SER A 91 -13.86 4.79 -7.28
CA SER A 91 -15.22 4.93 -6.76
C SER A 91 -15.35 6.02 -5.72
N THR A 92 -14.24 6.55 -5.22
CA THR A 92 -14.24 7.50 -4.12
C THR A 92 -13.56 8.79 -4.57
N PRO A 93 -14.25 9.95 -4.51
CA PRO A 93 -13.62 11.21 -4.86
C PRO A 93 -12.41 11.49 -3.98
N PHE A 94 -11.36 12.01 -4.60
CA PHE A 94 -10.18 12.41 -3.86
C PHE A 94 -10.52 13.64 -3.00
N VAL A 95 -10.25 13.57 -1.71
CA VAL A 95 -10.75 14.54 -0.74
C VAL A 95 -9.94 15.82 -0.69
N LEU A 96 -8.84 15.90 -1.42
CA LEU A 96 -7.91 17.01 -1.35
C LEU A 96 -8.58 18.37 -1.53
N ASP A 97 -9.53 18.44 -2.46
CA ASP A 97 -10.15 19.70 -2.86
C ASP A 97 -11.42 20.04 -2.08
N HIS A 98 -11.76 19.20 -1.12
CA HIS A 98 -13.01 19.37 -0.37
C HIS A 98 -12.81 19.90 1.02
N ILE A 99 -11.72 20.57 1.21
CA ILE A 99 -11.50 21.22 2.49
C ILE A 99 -12.16 22.57 2.42
N PRO A 100 -13.30 22.71 3.07
CA PRO A 100 -13.97 24.00 3.08
C PRO A 100 -13.11 25.04 3.74
#